data_cafec0fc20df3e172bc5153498ef7fac
#
_entry.id   cafec0fc20df3e172bc5153498ef7fac
#
_cell.length_a   1.000
_cell.length_b   1.000
_cell.length_c   1.000
_cell.angle_alpha   90.00
_cell.angle_beta   90.00
_cell.angle_gamma   90.00
#
_symmetry.space_group_name_H-M   'P 1'
#
loop_
_entity.id
_entity.type
_entity.pdbx_description
1 polymer ?
#
loop_
_entity_poly.entity_id
_entity_poly.type
_entity_poly.pdbx_seq_one_letter_code
_entity_poly.pdbx_strand_id
1 'polypeptide(L)'
;SFGKQVKPFQIERTEQIKEIESTYSEGWEINLEKPVVENCVKHDYMDNYEMRVAEIERKKSERQADIKRVIHEYTTFVMTEFLSKENLEILHENIEYFAHGQSELYKPIRSRSDNPLRSIDLMHFVWNIGERLNISLIDRATFIHTMFTHELKDASIKYLAKNLRTSGVCKIALDIPKTGDYHFKCMKNDPESDLDSIN
;
A
#
# COMPACT_ATOMS: atom_id res chain seq x y z
N SER A 1 -24.24 -17.08 57.49
CA SER A 1 -23.23 -18.07 57.83
C SER A 1 -23.51 -19.38 57.05
N PHE A 2 -22.90 -19.54 55.85
CA PHE A 2 -22.84 -20.84 55.18
C PHE A 2 -21.48 -20.95 54.49
N GLY A 3 -20.54 -21.60 55.17
CA GLY A 3 -19.29 -22.04 54.58
C GLY A 3 -19.53 -23.33 53.78
N LYS A 4 -19.23 -23.29 52.46
CA LYS A 4 -19.05 -24.53 51.68
C LYS A 4 -17.56 -24.76 51.50
N GLN A 5 -17.07 -25.82 52.17
CA GLN A 5 -15.75 -26.41 51.95
C GLN A 5 -15.68 -27.04 50.57
N VAL A 6 -14.71 -26.63 49.79
CA VAL A 6 -14.32 -27.30 48.54
C VAL A 6 -13.17 -28.24 48.87
N LYS A 7 -13.38 -29.53 48.72
CA LYS A 7 -12.31 -30.57 48.87
C LYS A 7 -11.40 -30.53 47.66
N PRO A 8 -10.08 -30.69 47.81
CA PRO A 8 -9.16 -30.69 46.69
C PRO A 8 -9.10 -32.04 45.98
N PHE A 9 -9.26 -32.01 44.70
CA PHE A 9 -9.20 -33.14 43.74
C PHE A 9 -7.75 -33.40 43.31
N GLN A 10 -6.86 -33.75 44.25
CA GLN A 10 -5.42 -33.87 43.93
C GLN A 10 -4.73 -35.16 44.44
N ILE A 11 -5.44 -36.17 44.86
CA ILE A 11 -4.77 -37.37 45.46
C ILE A 11 -4.75 -38.61 44.55
N GLU A 12 -5.59 -38.69 43.52
CA GLU A 12 -5.64 -39.92 42.68
C GLU A 12 -4.63 -39.97 41.53
N ARG A 13 -3.97 -38.87 41.20
CA ARG A 13 -3.03 -38.81 40.05
C ARG A 13 -1.60 -39.25 40.39
N THR A 14 -1.24 -39.30 41.65
CA THR A 14 0.12 -39.59 42.09
C THR A 14 0.36 -41.10 42.25
N GLU A 15 -0.66 -41.91 42.50
CA GLU A 15 -0.52 -43.37 42.63
C GLU A 15 -0.47 -44.08 41.27
N GLN A 16 -1.18 -43.59 40.26
CA GLN A 16 -1.13 -44.18 38.92
C GLN A 16 0.22 -43.95 38.21
N ILE A 17 0.93 -42.87 38.54
CA ILE A 17 2.25 -42.59 37.95
C ILE A 17 3.32 -43.50 38.56
N LYS A 18 3.23 -43.85 39.83
CA LYS A 18 4.18 -44.77 40.48
C LYS A 18 4.06 -46.21 40.02
N GLU A 19 2.87 -46.65 39.60
CA GLU A 19 2.65 -47.99 39.11
C GLU A 19 3.16 -48.20 37.68
N ILE A 20 3.21 -47.10 36.89
CA ILE A 20 3.76 -47.12 35.54
C ILE A 20 5.30 -47.09 35.56
N GLU A 21 5.92 -46.38 36.50
CA GLU A 21 7.38 -46.32 36.62
C GLU A 21 8.01 -47.65 37.14
N SER A 22 7.26 -48.48 37.89
CA SER A 22 7.71 -49.79 38.39
C SER A 22 7.77 -50.87 37.33
N THR A 23 7.03 -50.75 36.23
CA THR A 23 6.94 -51.78 35.18
C THR A 23 7.97 -51.61 34.06
N TYR A 24 8.73 -50.52 34.06
CA TYR A 24 9.71 -50.23 33.03
C TYR A 24 11.18 -50.37 33.44
N SER A 25 11.47 -51.02 34.61
CA SER A 25 12.86 -51.11 35.09
C SER A 25 13.56 -52.46 34.79
N GLU A 26 13.10 -53.24 33.84
CA GLU A 26 13.83 -54.44 33.38
C GLU A 26 14.15 -54.35 31.88
N GLY A 27 15.38 -53.96 31.59
CA GLY A 27 16.18 -54.50 30.52
C GLY A 27 15.89 -54.09 29.09
N TRP A 28 16.04 -52.78 28.76
CA TRP A 28 16.42 -52.37 27.41
C TRP A 28 17.47 -51.25 27.54
N GLU A 29 18.75 -51.58 27.38
CA GLU A 29 19.76 -50.60 26.98
C GLU A 29 19.42 -50.16 25.58
N ILE A 30 18.59 -49.12 25.44
CA ILE A 30 18.41 -48.39 24.20
C ILE A 30 19.66 -47.51 24.07
N ASN A 31 20.53 -47.89 23.17
CA ASN A 31 21.63 -47.08 22.69
C ASN A 31 21.00 -45.78 22.07
N LEU A 32 20.93 -44.73 22.87
CA LEU A 32 20.47 -43.42 22.46
C LEU A 32 21.56 -42.77 21.59
N GLU A 33 21.79 -43.30 20.39
CA GLU A 33 22.25 -42.47 19.30
C GLU A 33 21.18 -41.39 19.10
N LYS A 34 21.50 -40.18 19.52
CA LYS A 34 20.63 -39.01 19.33
C LYS A 34 20.21 -38.95 17.87
N PRO A 35 18.92 -38.90 17.54
CA PRO A 35 18.51 -38.87 16.15
C PRO A 35 19.00 -37.57 15.51
N VAL A 36 19.79 -37.73 14.47
CA VAL A 36 20.27 -36.65 13.54
C VAL A 36 19.11 -35.96 12.84
N VAL A 37 17.86 -36.32 13.19
CA VAL A 37 16.63 -35.87 12.53
C VAL A 37 16.24 -34.41 12.89
N GLU A 38 16.67 -33.89 14.05
CA GLU A 38 16.22 -32.55 14.49
C GLU A 38 16.80 -31.37 13.69
N ASN A 39 17.99 -31.52 13.11
CA ASN A 39 18.63 -30.45 12.33
C ASN A 39 18.16 -30.41 10.86
N CYS A 40 17.78 -31.56 10.28
CA CYS A 40 17.29 -31.59 8.89
C CYS A 40 15.91 -30.92 8.72
N VAL A 41 15.01 -31.16 9.66
CA VAL A 41 13.63 -30.64 9.58
C VAL A 41 13.59 -29.12 9.80
N LYS A 42 14.41 -28.59 10.72
CA LYS A 42 14.50 -27.13 10.96
C LYS A 42 15.08 -26.38 9.76
N HIS A 43 16.04 -26.97 9.07
CA HIS A 43 16.67 -26.34 7.89
C HIS A 43 15.69 -26.25 6.73
N ASP A 44 14.90 -27.29 6.48
CA ASP A 44 13.93 -27.34 5.37
C ASP A 44 12.79 -26.30 5.54
N TYR A 45 12.31 -26.10 6.76
CA TYR A 45 11.31 -25.06 7.04
C TYR A 45 11.85 -23.64 6.90
N MET A 46 13.10 -23.38 7.26
CA MET A 46 13.72 -22.05 7.15
C MET A 46 14.05 -21.72 5.71
N ASP A 47 14.51 -22.67 4.91
CA ASP A 47 14.71 -22.48 3.47
C ASP A 47 13.39 -22.16 2.76
N ASN A 48 12.30 -22.85 3.11
CA ASN A 48 10.97 -22.55 2.61
C ASN A 48 10.47 -21.16 3.05
N TYR A 49 10.79 -20.72 4.26
CA TYR A 49 10.45 -19.39 4.76
C TYR A 49 11.16 -18.31 3.95
N GLU A 50 12.48 -18.41 3.76
CA GLU A 50 13.28 -17.44 3.00
C GLU A 50 12.82 -17.34 1.53
N MET A 51 12.56 -18.48 0.87
CA MET A 51 12.00 -18.49 -0.48
C MET A 51 10.63 -17.80 -0.53
N ARG A 52 9.79 -18.01 0.48
CA ARG A 52 8.47 -17.39 0.54
C ARG A 52 8.55 -15.88 0.77
N VAL A 53 9.46 -15.42 1.63
CA VAL A 53 9.72 -13.99 1.85
C VAL A 53 10.22 -13.33 0.56
N ALA A 54 11.20 -13.91 -0.10
CA ALA A 54 11.72 -13.40 -1.37
C ALA A 54 10.63 -13.31 -2.46
N GLU A 55 9.75 -14.29 -2.55
CA GLU A 55 8.61 -14.28 -3.48
C GLU A 55 7.61 -13.16 -3.16
N ILE A 56 7.32 -12.92 -1.87
CA ILE A 56 6.44 -11.83 -1.44
C ILE A 56 7.06 -10.47 -1.78
N GLU A 57 8.33 -10.29 -1.51
CA GLU A 57 9.05 -9.05 -1.81
C GLU A 57 9.13 -8.79 -3.32
N ARG A 58 9.41 -9.82 -4.12
CA ARG A 58 9.39 -9.72 -5.58
C ARG A 58 8.02 -9.25 -6.10
N LYS A 59 6.94 -9.90 -5.66
CA LYS A 59 5.57 -9.53 -6.06
C LYS A 59 5.20 -8.11 -5.62
N LYS A 60 5.64 -7.69 -4.44
CA LYS A 60 5.45 -6.32 -3.94
C LYS A 60 6.18 -5.31 -4.82
N SER A 61 7.42 -5.58 -5.18
CA SER A 61 8.24 -4.73 -6.05
C SER A 61 7.64 -4.60 -7.45
N GLU A 62 7.23 -5.73 -8.05
CA GLU A 62 6.58 -5.77 -9.36
C GLU A 62 5.28 -4.95 -9.36
N ARG A 63 4.44 -5.10 -8.32
CA ARG A 63 3.22 -4.31 -8.17
C ARG A 63 3.50 -2.82 -8.04
N GLN A 64 4.51 -2.42 -7.28
CA GLN A 64 4.89 -1.01 -7.13
C GLN A 64 5.38 -0.42 -8.46
N ALA A 65 6.19 -1.16 -9.21
CA ALA A 65 6.66 -0.74 -10.53
C ALA A 65 5.48 -0.56 -11.50
N ASP A 66 4.51 -1.47 -11.49
CA ASP A 66 3.33 -1.38 -12.35
C ASP A 66 2.43 -0.20 -11.97
N ILE A 67 2.20 0.05 -10.68
CA ILE A 67 1.47 1.24 -10.20
C ILE A 67 2.14 2.52 -10.71
N LYS A 68 3.46 2.64 -10.61
CA LYS A 68 4.20 3.82 -11.10
C LYS A 68 4.04 3.98 -12.63
N ARG A 69 4.19 2.89 -13.39
CA ARG A 69 3.97 2.91 -14.83
C ARG A 69 2.58 3.44 -15.19
N VAL A 70 1.54 2.92 -14.56
CA VAL A 70 0.14 3.34 -14.77
C VAL A 70 -0.07 4.81 -14.40
N ILE A 71 0.59 5.31 -13.35
CA ILE A 71 0.54 6.73 -12.97
C ILE A 71 1.21 7.60 -14.03
N HIS A 72 2.35 7.20 -14.57
CA HIS A 72 3.03 7.95 -15.63
C HIS A 72 2.20 8.00 -16.94
N GLU A 73 1.59 6.89 -17.32
CA GLU A 73 0.67 6.83 -18.46
C GLU A 73 -0.53 7.76 -18.25
N TYR A 74 -1.18 7.70 -17.09
CA TYR A 74 -2.27 8.61 -16.71
C TYR A 74 -1.84 10.08 -16.73
N THR A 75 -0.68 10.38 -16.15
CA THR A 75 -0.14 11.75 -16.10
C THR A 75 0.06 12.29 -17.50
N THR A 76 0.67 11.52 -18.40
CA THR A 76 0.82 11.90 -19.80
C THR A 76 -0.54 12.14 -20.44
N PHE A 77 -1.48 11.20 -20.27
CA PHE A 77 -2.81 11.28 -20.87
C PHE A 77 -3.58 12.54 -20.45
N VAL A 78 -3.59 12.90 -19.15
CA VAL A 78 -4.40 14.03 -18.66
C VAL A 78 -3.68 15.37 -18.72
N MET A 79 -2.33 15.41 -18.67
CA MET A 79 -1.56 16.66 -18.53
C MET A 79 -1.03 17.22 -19.84
N THR A 80 -1.01 16.46 -20.92
CA THR A 80 -0.49 16.91 -22.22
C THR A 80 -1.22 18.16 -22.76
N GLU A 81 -2.50 18.33 -22.47
CA GLU A 81 -3.26 19.51 -22.88
C GLU A 81 -2.90 20.78 -22.11
N PHE A 82 -2.35 20.63 -20.90
CA PHE A 82 -2.15 21.71 -19.93
C PHE A 82 -0.69 22.10 -19.74
N LEU A 83 0.25 21.24 -20.11
CA LEU A 83 1.68 21.45 -19.91
C LEU A 83 2.44 21.50 -21.23
N SER A 84 3.55 22.23 -21.27
CA SER A 84 4.55 22.06 -22.32
C SER A 84 5.26 20.72 -22.14
N LYS A 85 5.96 20.26 -23.17
CA LYS A 85 6.72 19.00 -23.11
C LYS A 85 7.74 19.02 -21.96
N GLU A 86 8.47 20.13 -21.81
CA GLU A 86 9.50 20.32 -20.78
C GLU A 86 8.88 20.25 -19.36
N ASN A 87 7.74 20.92 -19.14
CA ASN A 87 7.05 20.89 -17.85
C ASN A 87 6.44 19.51 -17.57
N LEU A 88 6.01 18.79 -18.60
CA LEU A 88 5.53 17.40 -18.43
C LEU A 88 6.67 16.45 -18.06
N GLU A 89 7.85 16.60 -18.66
CA GLU A 89 9.05 15.82 -18.28
C GLU A 89 9.44 16.09 -16.82
N ILE A 90 9.44 17.37 -16.40
CA ILE A 90 9.70 17.74 -15.00
C ILE A 90 8.62 17.16 -14.06
N LEU A 91 7.34 17.14 -14.48
CA LEU A 91 6.27 16.53 -13.68
C LEU A 91 6.51 15.04 -13.48
N HIS A 92 6.93 14.31 -14.50
CA HIS A 92 7.28 12.90 -14.38
C HIS A 92 8.43 12.65 -13.39
N GLU A 93 9.47 13.51 -13.43
CA GLU A 93 10.57 13.43 -12.47
C GLU A 93 10.09 13.74 -11.05
N ASN A 94 9.26 14.76 -10.87
CA ASN A 94 8.67 15.10 -9.57
C ASN A 94 7.77 13.99 -9.01
N ILE A 95 7.06 13.23 -9.86
CA ILE A 95 6.26 12.08 -9.43
C ILE A 95 7.16 10.96 -8.87
N GLU A 96 8.34 10.73 -9.42
CA GLU A 96 9.30 9.78 -8.84
C GLU A 96 9.75 10.26 -7.44
N TYR A 97 10.10 11.53 -7.28
CA TYR A 97 10.43 12.11 -5.98
C TYR A 97 9.26 12.01 -4.99
N PHE A 98 8.04 12.25 -5.44
CA PHE A 98 6.82 12.13 -4.65
C PHE A 98 6.59 10.69 -4.15
N ALA A 99 6.78 9.71 -5.02
CA ALA A 99 6.65 8.30 -4.65
C ALA A 99 7.68 7.84 -3.60
N HIS A 100 8.83 8.54 -3.51
CA HIS A 100 9.91 8.26 -2.55
C HIS A 100 9.97 9.21 -1.36
N GLY A 101 9.03 10.17 -1.24
CA GLY A 101 8.99 11.14 -0.15
C GLY A 101 10.12 12.19 -0.17
N GLN A 102 10.71 12.46 -1.33
CA GLN A 102 11.85 13.37 -1.54
C GLN A 102 11.37 14.79 -1.89
N SER A 103 10.61 15.41 -1.00
CA SER A 103 9.96 16.70 -1.24
C SER A 103 10.91 17.87 -1.47
N GLU A 104 12.15 17.78 -0.99
CA GLU A 104 13.21 18.77 -1.20
C GLU A 104 13.72 18.85 -2.64
N LEU A 105 13.41 17.84 -3.46
CA LEU A 105 13.84 17.75 -4.86
C LEU A 105 12.77 18.26 -5.85
N TYR A 106 11.59 18.67 -5.40
CA TYR A 106 10.52 19.12 -6.28
C TYR A 106 10.92 20.37 -7.04
N LYS A 107 10.72 20.33 -8.35
CA LYS A 107 10.98 21.43 -9.28
C LYS A 107 9.68 22.12 -9.66
N PRO A 108 9.54 23.44 -9.51
CA PRO A 108 8.33 24.15 -9.88
C PRO A 108 8.10 24.09 -11.39
N ILE A 109 6.82 23.99 -11.76
CA ILE A 109 6.34 24.00 -13.14
C ILE A 109 5.15 24.95 -13.24
N ARG A 110 4.68 25.19 -14.46
CA ARG A 110 3.54 26.08 -14.73
C ARG A 110 2.66 25.50 -15.83
N SER A 111 1.35 25.64 -15.67
CA SER A 111 0.41 25.32 -16.74
C SER A 111 0.50 26.31 -17.90
N ARG A 112 0.03 25.87 -19.07
CA ARG A 112 -0.03 26.72 -20.26
C ARG A 112 -0.96 27.92 -20.05
N SER A 113 -0.59 29.08 -20.54
CA SER A 113 -1.39 30.31 -20.40
C SER A 113 -2.68 30.27 -21.21
N ASP A 114 -2.71 29.53 -22.32
CA ASP A 114 -3.87 29.36 -23.20
C ASP A 114 -4.85 28.31 -22.67
N ASN A 115 -4.40 27.40 -21.76
CA ASN A 115 -5.24 26.41 -21.10
C ASN A 115 -4.81 26.16 -19.65
N PRO A 116 -4.99 27.15 -18.74
CA PRO A 116 -4.49 27.06 -17.38
C PRO A 116 -5.28 26.05 -16.54
N LEU A 117 -4.56 25.36 -15.66
CA LEU A 117 -5.15 24.51 -14.62
C LEU A 117 -5.66 25.37 -13.46
N ARG A 118 -6.79 24.98 -12.90
CA ARG A 118 -7.35 25.55 -11.66
C ARG A 118 -6.97 24.74 -10.45
N SER A 119 -7.12 25.31 -9.27
CA SER A 119 -6.84 24.60 -8.01
C SER A 119 -7.60 23.27 -7.87
N ILE A 120 -8.86 23.22 -8.32
CA ILE A 120 -9.66 21.98 -8.30
C ILE A 120 -9.06 20.89 -9.21
N ASP A 121 -8.57 21.26 -10.37
CA ASP A 121 -7.95 20.31 -11.31
C ASP A 121 -6.69 19.71 -10.71
N LEU A 122 -5.86 20.54 -10.09
CA LEU A 122 -4.63 20.10 -9.40
C LEU A 122 -4.92 19.25 -8.17
N MET A 123 -5.94 19.61 -7.39
CA MET A 123 -6.39 18.82 -6.23
C MET A 123 -6.86 17.43 -6.65
N HIS A 124 -7.66 17.33 -7.72
CA HIS A 124 -8.11 16.04 -8.24
C HIS A 124 -6.95 15.22 -8.81
N PHE A 125 -6.06 15.86 -9.58
CA PHE A 125 -4.88 15.19 -10.12
C PHE A 125 -4.04 14.53 -9.01
N VAL A 126 -3.66 15.32 -8.00
CA VAL A 126 -2.82 14.77 -6.91
C VAL A 126 -3.57 13.77 -6.03
N TRP A 127 -4.89 13.94 -5.86
CA TRP A 127 -5.70 12.92 -5.21
C TRP A 127 -5.59 11.59 -5.96
N ASN A 128 -5.83 11.61 -7.27
CA ASN A 128 -5.86 10.43 -8.12
C ASN A 128 -4.54 9.64 -8.08
N ILE A 129 -3.41 10.31 -8.20
CA ILE A 129 -2.10 9.63 -8.13
C ILE A 129 -1.69 9.27 -6.69
N GLY A 130 -1.93 10.17 -5.73
CA GLY A 130 -1.55 9.97 -4.33
C GLY A 130 -2.34 8.86 -3.65
N GLU A 131 -3.58 8.59 -4.06
CA GLU A 131 -4.38 7.47 -3.56
C GLU A 131 -3.77 6.13 -3.96
N ARG A 132 -3.28 6.02 -5.19
CA ARG A 132 -2.63 4.81 -5.71
C ARG A 132 -1.25 4.56 -5.11
N LEU A 133 -0.55 5.63 -4.73
CA LEU A 133 0.74 5.58 -4.05
C LEU A 133 0.61 5.46 -2.52
N ASN A 134 -0.60 5.53 -1.98
CA ASN A 134 -0.88 5.52 -0.53
C ASN A 134 -0.14 6.63 0.23
N ILE A 135 -0.09 7.84 -0.34
CA ILE A 135 0.57 9.01 0.24
C ILE A 135 -0.40 9.81 1.11
N SER A 136 0.09 10.44 2.17
CA SER A 136 -0.73 11.25 3.08
C SER A 136 -1.36 12.46 2.40
N LEU A 137 -2.52 12.94 2.90
CA LEU A 137 -3.20 14.12 2.32
C LEU A 137 -2.35 15.39 2.39
N ILE A 138 -1.55 15.53 3.44
CA ILE A 138 -0.66 16.69 3.62
C ILE A 138 0.49 16.67 2.61
N ASP A 139 1.07 15.50 2.33
CA ASP A 139 2.14 15.36 1.36
C ASP A 139 1.62 15.57 -0.07
N ARG A 140 0.40 15.09 -0.38
CA ARG A 140 -0.28 15.39 -1.65
C ARG A 140 -0.45 16.91 -1.84
N ALA A 141 -0.93 17.61 -0.81
CA ALA A 141 -1.10 19.05 -0.86
C ALA A 141 0.22 19.80 -0.99
N THR A 142 1.25 19.37 -0.27
CA THR A 142 2.61 19.91 -0.35
C THR A 142 3.17 19.75 -1.77
N PHE A 143 2.99 18.57 -2.37
CA PHE A 143 3.44 18.28 -3.73
C PHE A 143 2.89 19.27 -4.75
N ILE A 144 1.57 19.42 -4.86
CA ILE A 144 0.97 20.35 -5.84
C ILE A 144 1.27 21.81 -5.52
N HIS A 145 1.29 22.19 -4.24
CA HIS A 145 1.59 23.57 -3.84
C HIS A 145 3.02 23.97 -4.19
N THR A 146 3.98 23.07 -4.00
CA THR A 146 5.39 23.32 -4.34
C THR A 146 5.61 23.35 -5.85
N MET A 147 4.93 22.49 -6.60
CA MET A 147 5.12 22.45 -8.04
C MET A 147 4.37 23.54 -8.78
N PHE A 148 3.12 23.82 -8.43
CA PHE A 148 2.25 24.78 -9.10
C PHE A 148 2.09 26.07 -8.29
N THR A 149 3.23 26.67 -7.90
CA THR A 149 3.26 27.87 -7.06
C THR A 149 2.53 29.07 -7.68
N HIS A 150 2.47 29.16 -9.00
CA HIS A 150 1.75 30.23 -9.68
C HIS A 150 0.23 30.06 -9.59
N GLU A 151 -0.27 28.85 -9.85
CA GLU A 151 -1.69 28.50 -9.85
C GLU A 151 -2.26 28.44 -8.44
N LEU A 152 -1.43 28.12 -7.45
CA LEU A 152 -1.83 27.92 -6.06
C LEU A 152 -1.28 29.00 -5.10
N LYS A 153 -0.84 30.14 -5.62
CA LYS A 153 -0.21 31.22 -4.82
C LYS A 153 -1.05 31.70 -3.62
N ASP A 154 -2.38 31.68 -3.75
CA ASP A 154 -3.32 32.13 -2.74
C ASP A 154 -3.87 30.99 -1.86
N ALA A 155 -3.48 29.74 -2.10
CA ALA A 155 -3.94 28.57 -1.37
C ALA A 155 -2.92 28.12 -0.34
N SER A 156 -3.34 27.83 0.89
CA SER A 156 -2.47 27.21 1.87
C SER A 156 -2.47 25.68 1.73
N ILE A 157 -1.35 25.03 2.07
CA ILE A 157 -1.23 23.57 2.08
C ILE A 157 -2.33 22.93 2.95
N LYS A 158 -2.64 23.52 4.11
CA LYS A 158 -3.69 23.06 5.01
C LYS A 158 -5.08 23.09 4.37
N TYR A 159 -5.38 24.15 3.61
CA TYR A 159 -6.61 24.28 2.84
C TYR A 159 -6.69 23.22 1.75
N LEU A 160 -5.62 23.07 0.96
CA LEU A 160 -5.54 22.06 -0.11
C LEU A 160 -5.74 20.64 0.44
N ALA A 161 -5.01 20.27 1.50
CA ALA A 161 -5.12 18.94 2.11
C ALA A 161 -6.55 18.59 2.56
N LYS A 162 -7.29 19.59 3.07
CA LYS A 162 -8.67 19.41 3.50
C LYS A 162 -9.65 19.27 2.34
N ASN A 163 -9.33 19.84 1.18
CA ASN A 163 -10.26 20.00 0.06
C ASN A 163 -9.89 19.21 -1.21
N LEU A 164 -8.97 18.25 -1.14
CA LEU A 164 -8.50 17.47 -2.29
C LEU A 164 -9.60 16.75 -3.08
N ARG A 165 -10.76 16.51 -2.46
CA ARG A 165 -11.92 15.82 -3.06
C ARG A 165 -13.11 16.76 -3.27
N THR A 166 -12.90 18.04 -3.30
CA THR A 166 -14.01 19.01 -3.45
C THR A 166 -14.72 18.81 -4.77
N SER A 167 -16.06 18.95 -4.74
CA SER A 167 -16.89 18.86 -5.95
C SER A 167 -16.89 20.20 -6.69
N GLY A 168 -16.99 20.17 -8.01
CA GLY A 168 -17.09 21.37 -8.82
C GLY A 168 -16.83 21.11 -10.29
N VAL A 169 -16.97 22.16 -11.11
CA VAL A 169 -16.61 22.09 -12.52
C VAL A 169 -15.09 21.98 -12.61
N CYS A 170 -14.60 20.91 -13.19
CA CYS A 170 -13.17 20.59 -13.30
C CYS A 170 -12.85 20.03 -14.70
N LYS A 171 -11.59 20.17 -15.09
CA LYS A 171 -11.02 19.57 -16.31
C LYS A 171 -10.47 18.19 -16.05
N ILE A 172 -10.00 17.95 -14.83
CA ILE A 172 -9.50 16.64 -14.37
C ILE A 172 -10.49 16.08 -13.37
N ALA A 173 -11.16 14.98 -13.73
CA ALA A 173 -12.15 14.33 -12.89
C ALA A 173 -11.50 13.60 -11.71
N LEU A 174 -12.20 13.58 -10.57
CA LEU A 174 -11.81 12.77 -9.42
C LEU A 174 -12.01 11.28 -9.76
N ASP A 175 -10.98 10.49 -9.60
CA ASP A 175 -10.99 9.04 -9.87
C ASP A 175 -10.70 8.25 -8.61
N ILE A 176 -11.77 7.77 -7.96
CA ILE A 176 -11.68 6.95 -6.74
C ILE A 176 -11.50 5.50 -7.17
N PRO A 177 -10.35 4.86 -6.86
CA PRO A 177 -10.09 3.48 -7.22
C PRO A 177 -11.00 2.52 -6.43
N LYS A 178 -11.39 1.40 -7.05
CA LYS A 178 -11.98 0.27 -6.31
C LYS A 178 -10.89 -0.43 -5.49
N THR A 179 -11.30 -1.10 -4.42
CA THR A 179 -10.37 -1.85 -3.56
C THR A 179 -9.51 -2.81 -4.39
N GLY A 180 -8.19 -2.66 -4.30
CA GLY A 180 -7.24 -3.51 -5.01
C GLY A 180 -6.97 -3.13 -6.47
N ASP A 181 -7.74 -2.22 -7.06
CA ASP A 181 -7.55 -1.72 -8.43
C ASP A 181 -6.81 -0.36 -8.40
N TYR A 182 -5.71 -0.26 -9.12
CA TYR A 182 -4.92 0.96 -9.25
C TYR A 182 -5.01 1.59 -10.66
N HIS A 183 -5.80 1.01 -11.56
CA HIS A 183 -6.00 1.57 -12.89
C HIS A 183 -6.93 2.78 -12.84
N PHE A 184 -6.80 3.68 -13.82
CA PHE A 184 -7.65 4.86 -13.96
C PHE A 184 -8.81 4.57 -14.89
N LYS A 185 -10.01 5.05 -14.52
CA LYS A 185 -11.24 4.82 -15.29
C LYS A 185 -11.16 5.39 -16.71
N CYS A 186 -10.58 6.58 -16.85
CA CYS A 186 -10.43 7.24 -18.16
C CYS A 186 -9.47 6.52 -19.11
N MET A 187 -8.69 5.54 -18.62
CA MET A 187 -7.74 4.76 -19.41
C MET A 187 -8.23 3.34 -19.72
N LYS A 188 -9.38 2.95 -19.12
CA LYS A 188 -10.02 1.68 -19.44
C LYS A 188 -10.81 1.85 -20.76
N ASN A 189 -10.39 1.17 -21.80
CA ASN A 189 -11.20 0.99 -23.01
C ASN A 189 -12.28 -0.06 -22.73
N ASP A 190 -13.28 0.29 -21.90
CA ASP A 190 -14.46 -0.56 -21.70
C ASP A 190 -15.54 -0.17 -22.72
N PRO A 191 -15.85 -1.00 -23.72
CA PRO A 191 -16.97 -0.76 -24.63
C PRO A 191 -18.36 -0.95 -23.98
N GLU A 192 -18.43 -1.30 -22.68
CA GLU A 192 -19.69 -1.62 -21.97
C GLU A 192 -20.29 -0.48 -21.15
N SER A 193 -19.65 0.70 -21.03
CA SER A 193 -20.18 1.77 -20.15
C SER A 193 -21.29 2.64 -20.76
N ASP A 194 -21.63 2.45 -22.04
CA ASP A 194 -22.64 3.30 -22.74
C ASP A 194 -24.06 2.73 -22.74
N LEU A 195 -24.31 1.57 -22.11
CA LEU A 195 -25.63 0.92 -22.14
C LEU A 195 -26.56 1.25 -20.95
N ASP A 196 -26.05 1.86 -19.89
CA ASP A 196 -26.87 2.18 -18.69
C ASP A 196 -27.42 3.63 -18.67
N SER A 197 -27.23 4.39 -19.74
CA SER A 197 -27.72 5.80 -19.83
C SER A 197 -29.00 5.97 -20.65
N ILE A 198 -29.63 4.88 -21.08
CA ILE A 198 -30.91 4.92 -21.82
C ILE A 198 -31.90 3.98 -21.13
N ASN A 199 -32.47 4.44 -20.00
CA ASN A 199 -33.80 4.08 -19.52
C ASN A 199 -34.30 5.11 -18.50
#